data_265baf4c7628d316cf52a05378b6f68d
#
_entry.id   265baf4c7628d316cf52a05378b6f68d
#
_cell.length_a   1.000
_cell.length_b   1.000
_cell.length_c   1.000
_cell.angle_alpha   90.00
_cell.angle_beta   90.00
_cell.angle_gamma   90.00
#
_symmetry.space_group_name_H-M   'P 1'
#
loop_
_entity.id
_entity.type
_entity.pdbx_description
1 polymer ?
#
loop_
_entity_poly.entity_id
_entity_poly.type
_entity_poly.pdbx_seq_one_letter_code
_entity_poly.pdbx_strand_id
1 'polypeptide(L)'
;MLWGGKMSAYKRSRLNKLCSIAAAIVLLVSVLLGIFVCNLFVHIEEMSRTECRLAAEKIINSAVKEAVAFSAVQELITENRDKSGAIQSISLERTGANKLSTLISDAVTEKLEQTKSIPIPVGTLSGISFLSGKGFDISLYLSCAGSVTADITSEFVSCGINQSRYRVSIRICVTLCAVLPAGSITIDVAHDYVLGERIIVGSVPQAYFSS
;
A
#
# COMPACT_ATOMS: atom_id res chain seq x y z
N MET A 1 -82.14 10.40 -1.70
CA MET A 1 -80.92 10.38 -0.86
C MET A 1 -80.05 9.18 -1.19
N LEU A 2 -79.38 9.11 -2.35
CA LEU A 2 -78.51 7.96 -2.72
C LEU A 2 -77.27 8.38 -3.56
N TRP A 3 -76.65 9.53 -3.29
CA TRP A 3 -75.52 10.02 -4.09
C TRP A 3 -74.25 10.19 -3.31
N GLY A 4 -74.22 9.94 -2.00
CA GLY A 4 -73.01 10.10 -1.16
C GLY A 4 -72.08 8.90 -1.13
N GLY A 5 -72.51 7.67 -1.44
CA GLY A 5 -71.78 6.43 -1.26
C GLY A 5 -70.72 6.12 -2.35
N LYS A 6 -70.95 6.55 -3.60
CA LYS A 6 -70.09 6.22 -4.73
C LYS A 6 -68.79 7.06 -4.78
N MET A 7 -68.80 8.30 -4.33
CA MET A 7 -67.63 9.16 -4.25
C MET A 7 -66.62 8.72 -3.16
N SER A 8 -67.12 8.17 -2.06
CA SER A 8 -66.28 7.60 -0.97
C SER A 8 -65.56 6.35 -1.40
N ALA A 9 -66.25 5.44 -2.14
CA ALA A 9 -65.62 4.20 -2.62
C ALA A 9 -64.49 4.43 -3.65
N TYR A 10 -64.69 5.40 -4.57
CA TYR A 10 -63.68 5.76 -5.57
C TYR A 10 -62.42 6.41 -4.94
N LYS A 11 -62.61 7.29 -3.95
CA LYS A 11 -61.51 7.92 -3.19
C LYS A 11 -60.72 6.88 -2.37
N ARG A 12 -61.40 5.91 -1.78
CA ARG A 12 -60.82 4.79 -1.03
C ARG A 12 -60.03 3.85 -1.92
N SER A 13 -60.52 3.56 -3.14
CA SER A 13 -59.80 2.74 -4.13
C SER A 13 -58.52 3.41 -4.62
N ARG A 14 -58.52 4.72 -4.86
CA ARG A 14 -57.28 5.46 -5.21
C ARG A 14 -56.28 5.51 -4.05
N LEU A 15 -56.77 5.70 -2.83
CA LEU A 15 -55.91 5.69 -1.62
C LEU A 15 -55.22 4.31 -1.44
N ASN A 16 -56.00 3.24 -1.61
CA ASN A 16 -55.44 1.88 -1.52
C ASN A 16 -54.39 1.60 -2.62
N LYS A 17 -54.58 2.08 -3.85
CA LYS A 17 -53.59 1.96 -4.93
C LYS A 17 -52.33 2.77 -4.62
N LEU A 18 -52.45 3.98 -4.10
CA LEU A 18 -51.33 4.80 -3.68
C LEU A 18 -50.55 4.14 -2.53
N CYS A 19 -51.25 3.59 -1.52
CA CYS A 19 -50.64 2.85 -0.44
C CYS A 19 -49.90 1.57 -0.93
N SER A 20 -50.48 0.83 -1.90
CA SER A 20 -49.85 -0.35 -2.46
C SER A 20 -48.61 0.00 -3.29
N ILE A 21 -48.64 1.10 -4.05
CA ILE A 21 -47.47 1.59 -4.79
C ILE A 21 -46.35 2.04 -3.80
N ALA A 22 -46.74 2.80 -2.77
CA ALA A 22 -45.77 3.22 -1.74
C ALA A 22 -45.16 2.00 -1.02
N ALA A 23 -45.95 1.00 -0.66
CA ALA A 23 -45.44 -0.25 -0.07
C ALA A 23 -44.52 -1.01 -1.02
N ALA A 24 -44.84 -1.06 -2.31
CA ALA A 24 -43.94 -1.70 -3.31
C ALA A 24 -42.61 -0.95 -3.46
N ILE A 25 -42.63 0.38 -3.44
CA ILE A 25 -41.40 1.20 -3.50
C ILE A 25 -40.57 0.99 -2.25
N VAL A 26 -41.16 0.98 -1.06
CA VAL A 26 -40.43 0.72 0.20
C VAL A 26 -39.82 -0.67 0.19
N LEU A 27 -40.55 -1.67 -0.28
CA LEU A 27 -40.04 -3.04 -0.40
C LEU A 27 -38.89 -3.11 -1.41
N LEU A 28 -39.01 -2.46 -2.56
CA LEU A 28 -37.91 -2.40 -3.54
C LEU A 28 -36.65 -1.74 -2.96
N VAL A 29 -36.81 -0.61 -2.29
CA VAL A 29 -35.69 0.11 -1.65
C VAL A 29 -35.05 -0.74 -0.55
N SER A 30 -35.85 -1.44 0.25
CA SER A 30 -35.31 -2.33 1.30
C SER A 30 -34.53 -3.52 0.72
N VAL A 31 -34.98 -4.10 -0.39
CA VAL A 31 -34.26 -5.18 -1.09
C VAL A 31 -32.95 -4.65 -1.69
N LEU A 32 -32.98 -3.49 -2.35
CA LEU A 32 -31.76 -2.87 -2.90
C LEU A 32 -30.75 -2.52 -1.80
N LEU A 33 -31.22 -1.99 -0.69
CA LEU A 33 -30.38 -1.71 0.48
C LEU A 33 -29.79 -2.99 1.07
N GLY A 34 -30.57 -4.06 1.16
CA GLY A 34 -30.11 -5.37 1.62
C GLY A 34 -29.01 -5.95 0.72
N ILE A 35 -29.19 -5.88 -0.60
CA ILE A 35 -28.17 -6.31 -1.57
C ILE A 35 -26.90 -5.47 -1.42
N PHE A 36 -27.05 -4.15 -1.27
CA PHE A 36 -25.89 -3.25 -1.07
C PHE A 36 -25.10 -3.60 0.19
N VAL A 37 -25.81 -3.80 1.32
CA VAL A 37 -25.17 -4.19 2.59
C VAL A 37 -24.48 -5.55 2.48
N CYS A 38 -25.12 -6.54 1.85
CA CYS A 38 -24.49 -7.85 1.62
C CYS A 38 -23.21 -7.73 0.78
N ASN A 39 -23.23 -6.96 -0.31
CA ASN A 39 -22.04 -6.72 -1.12
C ASN A 39 -20.92 -6.02 -0.31
N LEU A 40 -21.29 -5.06 0.53
CA LEU A 40 -20.33 -4.39 1.41
C LEU A 40 -19.61 -5.40 2.31
N PHE A 41 -20.34 -6.29 2.99
CA PHE A 41 -19.73 -7.28 3.88
C PHE A 41 -18.84 -8.29 3.16
N VAL A 42 -19.17 -8.68 1.93
CA VAL A 42 -18.38 -9.61 1.13
C VAL A 42 -17.05 -8.99 0.68
N HIS A 43 -17.06 -7.72 0.29
CA HIS A 43 -15.87 -7.07 -0.29
C HIS A 43 -15.06 -6.22 0.70
N ILE A 44 -15.61 -5.95 1.89
CA ILE A 44 -14.99 -5.03 2.87
C ILE A 44 -13.57 -5.48 3.26
N GLU A 45 -13.34 -6.78 3.42
CA GLU A 45 -12.03 -7.30 3.81
C GLU A 45 -11.00 -7.09 2.70
N GLU A 46 -11.33 -7.46 1.47
CA GLU A 46 -10.42 -7.36 0.33
C GLU A 46 -10.09 -5.90 -0.02
N MET A 47 -11.11 -5.04 -0.06
CA MET A 47 -10.92 -3.61 -0.33
C MET A 47 -10.15 -2.93 0.80
N SER A 48 -10.44 -3.25 2.05
CA SER A 48 -9.71 -2.72 3.20
C SER A 48 -8.25 -3.15 3.18
N ARG A 49 -7.98 -4.40 2.83
CA ARG A 49 -6.60 -4.91 2.68
C ARG A 49 -5.82 -4.11 1.64
N THR A 50 -6.43 -3.83 0.50
CA THR A 50 -5.83 -3.05 -0.59
C THR A 50 -5.56 -1.61 -0.17
N GLU A 51 -6.54 -0.93 0.41
CA GLU A 51 -6.40 0.47 0.85
C GLU A 51 -5.39 0.62 2.00
N CYS A 52 -5.39 -0.29 2.97
CA CYS A 52 -4.40 -0.31 4.04
C CYS A 52 -2.98 -0.54 3.51
N ARG A 53 -2.82 -1.42 2.52
CA ARG A 53 -1.54 -1.64 1.86
C ARG A 53 -1.04 -0.38 1.17
N LEU A 54 -1.88 0.28 0.37
CA LEU A 54 -1.54 1.53 -0.32
C LEU A 54 -1.18 2.65 0.66
N ALA A 55 -1.89 2.74 1.79
CA ALA A 55 -1.57 3.71 2.83
C ALA A 55 -0.24 3.39 3.51
N ALA A 56 0.02 2.13 3.84
CA ALA A 56 1.29 1.69 4.39
C ALA A 56 2.46 1.98 3.45
N GLU A 57 2.32 1.70 2.17
CA GLU A 57 3.34 2.02 1.15
C GLU A 57 3.64 3.53 1.09
N LYS A 58 2.62 4.39 1.18
CA LYS A 58 2.83 5.85 1.24
C LYS A 58 3.59 6.27 2.49
N ILE A 59 3.28 5.69 3.64
CA ILE A 59 3.95 5.95 4.91
C ILE A 59 5.42 5.52 4.83
N ILE A 60 5.69 4.29 4.37
CA ILE A 60 7.04 3.76 4.19
C ILE A 60 7.83 4.64 3.24
N ASN A 61 7.27 4.97 2.06
CA ASN A 61 7.91 5.86 1.09
C ASN A 61 8.31 7.21 1.68
N SER A 62 7.43 7.82 2.49
CA SER A 62 7.71 9.11 3.10
C SER A 62 8.79 9.02 4.18
N ALA A 63 8.79 7.94 4.98
CA ALA A 63 9.80 7.70 6.02
C ALA A 63 11.18 7.44 5.41
N VAL A 64 11.24 6.58 4.38
CA VAL A 64 12.49 6.30 3.65
C VAL A 64 13.07 7.57 3.03
N LYS A 65 12.22 8.37 2.37
CA LYS A 65 12.67 9.62 1.75
C LYS A 65 13.29 10.57 2.76
N GLU A 66 12.73 10.69 3.94
CA GLU A 66 13.27 11.54 5.02
C GLU A 66 14.56 10.94 5.57
N ALA A 67 14.58 9.66 5.94
CA ALA A 67 15.76 9.01 6.50
C ALA A 67 16.96 9.03 5.54
N VAL A 68 16.72 8.79 4.25
CA VAL A 68 17.76 8.83 3.21
C VAL A 68 18.26 10.24 2.96
N ALA A 69 17.40 11.27 3.04
CA ALA A 69 17.82 12.67 2.89
C ALA A 69 18.78 13.12 4.01
N PHE A 70 18.64 12.56 5.22
CA PHE A 70 19.52 12.84 6.36
C PHE A 70 20.78 11.99 6.40
N SER A 71 20.92 10.99 5.54
CA SER A 71 22.00 10.03 5.58
C SER A 71 22.93 10.18 4.38
N ALA A 72 24.24 10.10 4.62
CA ALA A 72 25.23 10.04 3.54
C ALA A 72 25.24 8.64 2.92
N VAL A 73 24.23 8.33 2.11
CA VAL A 73 24.11 7.02 1.42
C VAL A 73 25.32 6.72 0.56
N GLN A 74 26.02 7.76 0.08
CA GLN A 74 27.25 7.61 -0.72
C GLN A 74 28.40 6.99 0.08
N GLU A 75 28.42 7.16 1.40
CA GLU A 75 29.43 6.58 2.29
C GLU A 75 29.21 5.09 2.58
N LEU A 76 28.07 4.53 2.17
CA LEU A 76 27.80 3.10 2.31
C LEU A 76 28.65 2.23 1.38
N ILE A 77 29.19 2.81 0.33
CA ILE A 77 29.98 2.09 -0.67
C ILE A 77 31.45 2.51 -0.53
N THR A 78 32.26 1.59 -0.08
CA THR A 78 33.73 1.77 0.02
C THR A 78 34.41 1.21 -1.23
N GLU A 79 35.15 2.06 -1.93
CA GLU A 79 35.95 1.69 -3.11
C GLU A 79 37.44 1.73 -2.79
N ASN A 80 38.13 0.64 -3.01
CA ASN A 80 39.58 0.61 -3.01
C ASN A 80 40.08 0.66 -4.46
N ARG A 81 40.95 1.64 -4.75
CA ARG A 81 41.53 1.84 -6.08
C ARG A 81 43.03 1.52 -6.03
N ASP A 82 43.52 0.97 -7.11
CA ASP A 82 44.96 0.78 -7.28
C ASP A 82 45.69 2.09 -7.65
N LYS A 83 47.02 2.01 -7.81
CA LYS A 83 47.84 3.16 -8.21
C LYS A 83 47.50 3.71 -9.59
N SER A 84 46.82 2.94 -10.43
CA SER A 84 46.38 3.32 -11.77
C SER A 84 44.99 3.96 -11.76
N GLY A 85 44.27 4.00 -10.58
CA GLY A 85 42.93 4.50 -10.44
C GLY A 85 41.85 3.45 -10.73
N ALA A 86 42.23 2.23 -11.09
CA ALA A 86 41.25 1.16 -11.31
C ALA A 86 40.66 0.65 -9.98
N ILE A 87 39.39 0.31 -9.97
CA ILE A 87 38.73 -0.24 -8.79
C ILE A 87 39.22 -1.65 -8.54
N GLN A 88 39.94 -1.84 -7.44
CA GLN A 88 40.46 -3.14 -7.01
C GLN A 88 39.44 -3.93 -6.19
N SER A 89 38.72 -3.25 -5.31
CA SER A 89 37.62 -3.84 -4.56
C SER A 89 36.53 -2.81 -4.26
N ILE A 90 35.32 -3.31 -4.11
CA ILE A 90 34.17 -2.52 -3.68
C ILE A 90 33.41 -3.32 -2.62
N SER A 91 33.00 -2.67 -1.56
CA SER A 91 32.31 -3.31 -0.44
C SER A 91 31.29 -2.40 0.20
N LEU A 92 30.32 -3.02 0.87
CA LEU A 92 29.34 -2.32 1.70
C LEU A 92 29.99 -2.01 3.07
N GLU A 93 29.93 -0.75 3.50
CA GLU A 93 30.32 -0.35 4.84
C GLU A 93 29.22 -0.78 5.84
N ARG A 94 29.51 -1.79 6.66
CA ARG A 94 28.52 -2.46 7.50
C ARG A 94 27.99 -1.59 8.64
N THR A 95 28.83 -0.76 9.23
CA THR A 95 28.43 0.11 10.35
C THR A 95 27.46 1.17 9.89
N GLY A 96 27.73 1.81 8.74
CA GLY A 96 26.83 2.77 8.10
C GLY A 96 25.52 2.12 7.64
N ALA A 97 25.60 0.93 7.05
CA ALA A 97 24.43 0.16 6.63
C ALA A 97 23.51 -0.17 7.83
N ASN A 98 24.07 -0.65 8.94
CA ASN A 98 23.29 -0.96 10.15
C ASN A 98 22.66 0.30 10.75
N LYS A 99 23.40 1.42 10.80
CA LYS A 99 22.84 2.71 11.28
C LYS A 99 21.68 3.16 10.41
N LEU A 100 21.82 3.10 9.08
CA LEU A 100 20.76 3.49 8.16
C LEU A 100 19.54 2.57 8.28
N SER A 101 19.75 1.26 8.40
CA SER A 101 18.69 0.27 8.65
C SER A 101 17.90 0.62 9.90
N THR A 102 18.56 0.91 11.02
CA THR A 102 17.91 1.31 12.27
C THR A 102 17.15 2.63 12.10
N LEU A 103 17.76 3.65 11.50
CA LEU A 103 17.11 4.94 11.28
C LEU A 103 15.83 4.81 10.44
N ILE A 104 15.86 3.98 9.39
CA ILE A 104 14.69 3.75 8.54
C ILE A 104 13.62 2.98 9.31
N SER A 105 13.99 1.92 10.05
CA SER A 105 13.04 1.14 10.86
C SER A 105 12.34 2.02 11.90
N ASP A 106 13.10 2.88 12.59
CA ASP A 106 12.57 3.79 13.59
C ASP A 106 11.64 4.83 12.97
N ALA A 107 12.06 5.44 11.85
CA ALA A 107 11.26 6.44 11.14
C ALA A 107 9.93 5.84 10.59
N VAL A 108 9.97 4.63 10.08
CA VAL A 108 8.75 3.93 9.61
C VAL A 108 7.84 3.61 10.79
N THR A 109 8.40 3.10 11.89
CA THR A 109 7.65 2.78 13.11
C THR A 109 6.96 4.03 13.66
N GLU A 110 7.70 5.12 13.81
CA GLU A 110 7.17 6.39 14.33
C GLU A 110 6.01 6.91 13.46
N LYS A 111 6.16 6.90 12.13
CA LYS A 111 5.10 7.36 11.22
C LYS A 111 3.87 6.44 11.24
N LEU A 112 4.06 5.14 11.40
CA LEU A 112 2.95 4.20 11.55
C LEU A 112 2.19 4.44 12.86
N GLU A 113 2.89 4.67 13.96
CA GLU A 113 2.29 4.98 15.25
C GLU A 113 1.53 6.32 15.26
N GLN A 114 2.02 7.32 14.50
CA GLN A 114 1.34 8.59 14.31
C GLN A 114 0.06 8.44 13.46
N THR A 115 0.03 7.47 12.55
CA THR A 115 -1.11 7.21 11.66
C THR A 115 -2.08 6.22 12.29
N LYS A 116 -2.89 6.68 13.25
CA LYS A 116 -3.81 5.83 14.02
C LYS A 116 -4.97 5.28 13.21
N SER A 117 -5.38 5.97 12.16
CA SER A 117 -6.52 5.54 11.33
C SER A 117 -6.41 6.06 9.91
N ILE A 118 -6.98 5.30 8.98
CA ILE A 118 -7.11 5.66 7.57
C ILE A 118 -8.58 5.84 7.26
N PRO A 119 -9.01 7.03 6.80
CA PRO A 119 -10.36 7.24 6.32
C PRO A 119 -10.53 6.60 4.95
N ILE A 120 -11.50 5.70 4.81
CA ILE A 120 -11.82 5.04 3.54
C ILE A 120 -13.29 5.29 3.22
N PRO A 121 -13.62 5.87 2.05
CA PRO A 121 -15.00 6.08 1.62
C PRO A 121 -15.77 4.76 1.53
N VAL A 122 -16.99 4.73 2.05
CA VAL A 122 -17.84 3.52 2.03
C VAL A 122 -18.07 2.98 0.62
N GLY A 123 -18.10 3.87 -0.37
CA GLY A 123 -18.22 3.47 -1.77
C GLY A 123 -17.04 2.67 -2.28
N THR A 124 -15.81 2.95 -1.82
CA THR A 124 -14.63 2.13 -2.12
C THR A 124 -14.75 0.75 -1.49
N LEU A 125 -15.22 0.67 -0.24
CA LEU A 125 -15.41 -0.60 0.46
C LEU A 125 -16.52 -1.48 -0.14
N SER A 126 -17.45 -0.88 -0.91
CA SER A 126 -18.53 -1.63 -1.57
C SER A 126 -18.06 -2.51 -2.74
N GLY A 127 -16.82 -2.34 -3.24
CA GLY A 127 -16.31 -3.03 -4.42
C GLY A 127 -16.95 -2.56 -5.74
N ILE A 128 -17.82 -1.56 -5.72
CA ILE A 128 -18.51 -1.04 -6.92
C ILE A 128 -17.68 0.13 -7.46
N SER A 129 -17.04 -0.04 -8.62
CA SER A 129 -16.14 0.96 -9.22
C SER A 129 -16.77 2.35 -9.38
N PHE A 130 -18.07 2.43 -9.73
CA PHE A 130 -18.79 3.70 -9.87
C PHE A 130 -18.94 4.47 -8.56
N LEU A 131 -18.95 3.77 -7.42
CA LEU A 131 -19.09 4.36 -6.08
C LEU A 131 -17.71 4.63 -5.43
N SER A 132 -16.63 4.18 -6.01
CA SER A 132 -15.28 4.38 -5.47
C SER A 132 -15.00 5.87 -5.21
N GLY A 133 -14.46 6.17 -4.03
CA GLY A 133 -14.21 7.53 -3.58
C GLY A 133 -15.44 8.34 -3.18
N LYS A 134 -16.63 7.73 -3.11
CA LYS A 134 -17.89 8.42 -2.76
C LYS A 134 -18.47 7.91 -1.44
N GLY A 135 -19.28 8.75 -0.81
CA GLY A 135 -19.96 8.45 0.44
C GLY A 135 -19.24 8.99 1.66
N PHE A 136 -19.67 8.58 2.84
CA PHE A 136 -19.01 8.93 4.09
C PHE A 136 -17.80 8.04 4.34
N ASP A 137 -16.83 8.58 5.08
CA ASP A 137 -15.59 7.87 5.41
C ASP A 137 -15.79 6.94 6.61
N ILE A 138 -15.28 5.73 6.47
CA ILE A 138 -15.13 4.78 7.58
C ILE A 138 -13.66 4.80 7.98
N SER A 139 -13.39 5.11 9.25
CA SER A 139 -12.04 5.10 9.79
C SER A 139 -11.60 3.68 10.12
N LEU A 140 -10.60 3.17 9.39
CA LEU A 140 -9.93 1.92 9.74
C LEU A 140 -8.77 2.22 10.67
N TYR A 141 -8.79 1.60 11.85
CA TYR A 141 -7.71 1.74 12.82
C TYR A 141 -6.55 0.83 12.45
N LEU A 142 -5.37 1.43 12.30
CA LEU A 142 -4.13 0.71 12.06
C LEU A 142 -3.36 0.53 13.35
N SER A 143 -2.78 -0.64 13.51
CA SER A 143 -1.81 -0.95 14.55
C SER A 143 -0.65 -1.71 13.94
N CYS A 144 0.57 -1.39 14.34
CA CYS A 144 1.71 -2.21 13.99
C CYS A 144 1.60 -3.53 14.76
N ALA A 145 1.40 -4.64 14.05
CA ALA A 145 1.20 -5.96 14.66
C ALA A 145 2.51 -6.70 14.92
N GLY A 146 3.62 -6.18 14.41
CA GLY A 146 4.95 -6.78 14.50
C GLY A 146 6.06 -5.75 14.44
N SER A 147 7.26 -6.23 14.18
CA SER A 147 8.44 -5.39 13.98
C SER A 147 8.50 -4.85 12.55
N VAL A 148 9.00 -3.64 12.41
CA VAL A 148 9.49 -3.12 11.14
C VAL A 148 10.91 -3.65 10.97
N THR A 149 11.20 -4.30 9.85
CA THR A 149 12.55 -4.72 9.50
C THR A 149 13.03 -3.99 8.26
N ALA A 150 14.29 -3.59 8.27
CA ALA A 150 14.93 -2.91 7.16
C ALA A 150 16.30 -3.54 6.91
N ASP A 151 16.39 -4.39 5.90
CA ASP A 151 17.59 -5.16 5.59
C ASP A 151 18.32 -4.58 4.39
N ILE A 152 19.57 -4.16 4.58
CA ILE A 152 20.42 -3.66 3.50
C ILE A 152 21.25 -4.79 2.94
N THR A 153 21.15 -5.00 1.64
CA THR A 153 21.88 -6.02 0.89
C THR A 153 22.67 -5.40 -0.25
N SER A 154 23.72 -6.07 -0.65
CA SER A 154 24.49 -5.68 -1.83
C SER A 154 24.71 -6.88 -2.74
N GLU A 155 24.69 -6.63 -4.04
CA GLU A 155 24.88 -7.66 -5.06
C GLU A 155 25.75 -7.16 -6.21
N PHE A 156 26.46 -8.11 -6.84
CA PHE A 156 27.13 -7.90 -8.11
C PHE A 156 26.30 -8.50 -9.23
N VAL A 157 25.97 -7.70 -10.23
CA VAL A 157 25.24 -8.13 -11.43
C VAL A 157 26.12 -7.93 -12.64
N SER A 158 26.35 -8.98 -13.42
CA SER A 158 27.04 -8.86 -14.71
C SER A 158 26.19 -8.06 -15.70
N CYS A 159 26.73 -7.02 -16.31
CA CYS A 159 26.04 -6.15 -17.25
C CYS A 159 26.55 -6.27 -18.69
N GLY A 160 27.30 -7.31 -19.00
CA GLY A 160 27.88 -7.55 -20.33
C GLY A 160 29.35 -7.95 -20.27
N ILE A 161 30.04 -7.87 -21.41
CA ILE A 161 31.47 -8.20 -21.50
C ILE A 161 32.25 -7.14 -20.73
N ASN A 162 32.97 -7.57 -19.67
CA ASN A 162 33.86 -6.76 -18.82
C ASN A 162 33.15 -5.62 -18.06
N GLN A 163 31.84 -5.73 -17.83
CA GLN A 163 31.09 -4.77 -17.01
C GLN A 163 30.35 -5.49 -15.89
N SER A 164 30.53 -4.99 -14.67
CA SER A 164 29.79 -5.45 -13.50
C SER A 164 29.12 -4.25 -12.83
N ARG A 165 27.91 -4.45 -12.37
CA ARG A 165 27.16 -3.47 -11.58
C ARG A 165 27.15 -3.94 -10.13
N TYR A 166 27.63 -3.09 -9.25
CA TYR A 166 27.46 -3.25 -7.82
C TYR A 166 26.24 -2.44 -7.38
N ARG A 167 25.25 -3.11 -6.83
CA ARG A 167 23.98 -2.51 -6.40
C ARG A 167 23.83 -2.71 -4.90
N VAL A 168 23.45 -1.65 -4.19
CA VAL A 168 23.06 -1.68 -2.79
C VAL A 168 21.56 -1.40 -2.72
N SER A 169 20.83 -2.30 -2.09
CA SER A 169 19.37 -2.22 -1.95
C SER A 169 18.98 -2.39 -0.49
N ILE A 170 17.87 -1.79 -0.11
CA ILE A 170 17.21 -2.01 1.19
C ILE A 170 15.85 -2.63 0.98
N ARG A 171 15.57 -3.69 1.71
CA ARG A 171 14.25 -4.31 1.81
C ARG A 171 13.62 -3.94 3.13
N ILE A 172 12.42 -3.36 3.08
CA ILE A 172 11.64 -2.98 4.25
C ILE A 172 10.42 -3.87 4.30
N CYS A 173 10.26 -4.60 5.42
CA CYS A 173 9.09 -5.43 5.66
C CYS A 173 8.36 -4.92 6.90
N VAL A 174 7.04 -4.79 6.79
CA VAL A 174 6.16 -4.30 7.85
C VAL A 174 4.94 -5.20 7.93
N THR A 175 4.60 -5.65 9.13
CA THR A 175 3.36 -6.35 9.40
C THR A 175 2.40 -5.42 10.14
N LEU A 176 1.25 -5.16 9.55
CA LEU A 176 0.19 -4.30 10.07
C LEU A 176 -1.04 -5.10 10.42
N CYS A 177 -1.73 -4.68 11.47
CA CYS A 177 -3.08 -5.14 11.80
C CYS A 177 -4.05 -3.99 11.58
N ALA A 178 -5.07 -4.21 10.75
CA ALA A 178 -6.17 -3.27 10.57
C ALA A 178 -7.42 -3.81 11.25
N VAL A 179 -8.05 -2.98 12.09
CA VAL A 179 -9.29 -3.34 12.79
C VAL A 179 -10.47 -2.84 11.96
N LEU A 180 -11.32 -3.79 11.57
CA LEU A 180 -12.54 -3.61 10.80
C LEU A 180 -13.78 -3.80 11.68
N PRO A 181 -14.95 -3.31 11.28
CA PRO A 181 -16.20 -3.62 11.97
C PRO A 181 -16.53 -5.12 12.05
N ALA A 182 -16.03 -5.91 11.09
CA ALA A 182 -16.25 -7.36 11.01
C ALA A 182 -15.13 -8.21 11.63
N GLY A 183 -14.05 -7.60 12.15
CA GLY A 183 -12.90 -8.30 12.69
C GLY A 183 -11.59 -7.57 12.47
N SER A 184 -10.47 -8.28 12.52
CA SER A 184 -9.15 -7.73 12.24
C SER A 184 -8.49 -8.49 11.11
N ILE A 185 -7.72 -7.77 10.29
CA ILE A 185 -6.91 -8.35 9.22
C ILE A 185 -5.44 -8.04 9.44
N THR A 186 -4.58 -8.99 9.12
CA THR A 186 -3.13 -8.80 9.10
C THR A 186 -2.66 -8.62 7.66
N ILE A 187 -1.78 -7.64 7.46
CA ILE A 187 -1.29 -7.24 6.15
C ILE A 187 0.23 -7.15 6.22
N ASP A 188 0.90 -7.92 5.37
CA ASP A 188 2.34 -7.83 5.20
C ASP A 188 2.65 -6.96 3.98
N VAL A 189 3.49 -5.95 4.21
CA VAL A 189 3.96 -5.03 3.18
C VAL A 189 5.46 -5.16 3.09
N ALA A 190 5.97 -5.49 1.91
CA ALA A 190 7.40 -5.51 1.62
C ALA A 190 7.69 -4.59 0.44
N HIS A 191 8.73 -3.76 0.58
CA HIS A 191 9.15 -2.84 -0.46
C HIS A 191 10.66 -2.78 -0.56
N ASP A 192 11.18 -2.84 -1.81
CA ASP A 192 12.59 -2.79 -2.11
C ASP A 192 12.97 -1.43 -2.70
N TYR A 193 14.03 -0.81 -2.16
CA TYR A 193 14.59 0.44 -2.69
C TYR A 193 16.04 0.23 -3.07
N VAL A 194 16.45 0.81 -4.20
CA VAL A 194 17.85 0.89 -4.59
C VAL A 194 18.45 2.13 -3.93
N LEU A 195 19.42 1.93 -3.03
CA LEU A 195 20.13 3.01 -2.36
C LEU A 195 21.25 3.59 -3.21
N GLY A 196 21.90 2.74 -3.99
CA GLY A 196 22.97 3.18 -4.87
C GLY A 196 23.45 2.10 -5.81
N GLU A 197 24.04 2.54 -6.92
CA GLU A 197 24.65 1.66 -7.91
C GLU A 197 26.02 2.19 -8.32
N ARG A 198 26.96 1.28 -8.64
CA ARG A 198 28.25 1.57 -9.25
C ARG A 198 28.49 0.61 -10.41
N ILE A 199 28.88 1.15 -11.55
CA ILE A 199 29.29 0.36 -12.70
C ILE A 199 30.81 0.26 -12.67
N ILE A 200 31.32 -0.96 -12.68
CA ILE A 200 32.75 -1.30 -12.72
C ILE A 200 33.02 -1.78 -14.13
N VAL A 201 33.89 -1.08 -14.82
CA VAL A 201 34.36 -1.46 -16.16
C VAL A 201 35.74 -2.12 -16.03
N GLY A 202 35.78 -3.40 -16.34
CA GLY A 202 37.04 -4.14 -16.37
C GLY A 202 37.87 -3.83 -17.63
N SER A 203 39.15 -4.17 -17.61
CA SER A 203 40.01 -4.11 -18.80
C SER A 203 39.55 -5.13 -19.84
N VAL A 204 39.50 -4.75 -21.10
CA VAL A 204 39.25 -5.68 -22.22
C VAL A 204 40.43 -6.64 -22.30
N PRO A 205 40.24 -7.97 -22.23
CA PRO A 205 41.32 -8.92 -22.44
C PRO A 205 41.93 -8.69 -23.83
N GLN A 206 43.21 -8.46 -23.90
CA GLN A 206 43.89 -8.46 -25.19
C GLN A 206 43.83 -9.88 -25.76
N ALA A 207 43.12 -10.05 -26.89
CA ALA A 207 43.12 -11.32 -27.58
C ALA A 207 44.56 -11.59 -28.05
N TYR A 208 45.24 -12.57 -27.47
CA TYR A 208 46.48 -13.09 -28.00
C TYR A 208 46.16 -13.93 -29.21
N PHE A 209 46.31 -13.38 -30.40
CA PHE A 209 46.42 -14.18 -31.61
C PHE A 209 47.80 -14.82 -31.61
N SER A 210 47.89 -16.09 -31.20
CA SER A 210 49.10 -16.88 -31.50
C SER A 210 49.11 -17.18 -32.97
N SER A 211 50.01 -16.58 -33.70
CA SER A 211 50.40 -17.00 -35.07
C SER A 211 51.00 -18.38 -35.08
#